data_66a7664001d926abc9c78d29a82765f4
#
_entry.id   66a7664001d926abc9c78d29a82765f4
#
_cell.length_a   1.000
_cell.length_b   1.000
_cell.length_c   1.000
_cell.angle_alpha   90.00
_cell.angle_beta   90.00
_cell.angle_gamma   90.00
#
_symmetry.space_group_name_H-M   'P 1'
#
loop_
_entity.id
_entity.type
_entity.pdbx_description
1 polymer ?
#
loop_
_entity_poly.entity_id
_entity_poly.type
_entity_poly.pdbx_seq_one_letter_code
_entity_poly.pdbx_strand_id
1 'polypeptide(L)'
;MPLQARTYQTNFSAGQVDPRMLGREDINVFSNAGSDLTNSSPLVQGGIRRRPGTVYLATLTGETRMERFRFNETQLYLFAFSNTELKIFNAAGTLLQTLTGQPWTATTMWEMRMTTSGDTTIITHEDWGMRSLL
;
A
#
# COMPACT_ATOMS: atom_id res chain seq x y z
N MET A 1 -47.92 2.12 -22.04
CA MET A 1 -46.47 2.21 -21.71
C MET A 1 -46.20 1.24 -20.55
N PRO A 2 -45.25 0.35 -20.66
CA PRO A 2 -44.92 -0.52 -19.50
C PRO A 2 -44.31 0.37 -18.40
N LEU A 3 -44.83 0.20 -17.18
CA LEU A 3 -44.30 0.81 -15.98
C LEU A 3 -42.92 0.17 -15.72
N GLN A 4 -41.84 0.92 -15.95
CA GLN A 4 -40.49 0.50 -15.57
C GLN A 4 -40.34 0.67 -14.04
N ALA A 5 -40.31 -0.43 -13.31
CA ALA A 5 -39.91 -0.40 -11.92
C ALA A 5 -38.44 0.03 -11.82
N ARG A 6 -38.18 1.12 -11.13
CA ARG A 6 -36.82 1.57 -10.84
C ARG A 6 -36.45 1.13 -9.44
N THR A 7 -35.43 0.28 -9.33
CA THR A 7 -34.86 -0.10 -8.05
C THR A 7 -33.64 0.76 -7.79
N TYR A 8 -33.55 1.37 -6.62
CA TYR A 8 -32.38 2.15 -6.20
C TYR A 8 -31.58 1.35 -5.19
N GLN A 9 -30.32 1.13 -5.49
CA GLN A 9 -29.39 0.56 -4.54
C GLN A 9 -28.68 1.70 -3.80
N THR A 10 -28.82 1.72 -2.48
CA THR A 10 -28.26 2.78 -1.62
C THR A 10 -27.18 2.27 -0.68
N ASN A 11 -26.96 0.95 -0.63
CA ASN A 11 -26.02 0.33 0.26
C ASN A 11 -25.00 -0.51 -0.54
N PHE A 12 -23.71 -0.27 -0.29
CA PHE A 12 -22.59 -0.96 -0.90
C PHE A 12 -21.58 -1.47 0.16
N SER A 13 -22.06 -1.64 1.41
CA SER A 13 -21.17 -2.03 2.52
C SER A 13 -20.53 -3.40 2.35
N ALA A 14 -21.11 -4.28 1.53
CA ALA A 14 -20.55 -5.59 1.21
C ALA A 14 -19.38 -5.52 0.18
N GLY A 15 -19.16 -4.34 -0.44
CA GLY A 15 -18.09 -4.18 -1.42
C GLY A 15 -18.41 -4.76 -2.79
N GLN A 16 -17.38 -5.17 -3.51
CA GLN A 16 -17.51 -5.80 -4.83
C GLN A 16 -17.70 -7.30 -4.70
N VAL A 17 -18.67 -7.84 -5.45
CA VAL A 17 -18.91 -9.29 -5.52
C VAL A 17 -18.21 -9.91 -6.73
N ASP A 18 -17.83 -11.17 -6.58
CA ASP A 18 -17.28 -11.96 -7.68
C ASP A 18 -18.33 -12.07 -8.81
N PRO A 19 -17.94 -11.96 -10.09
CA PRO A 19 -18.85 -12.12 -11.23
C PRO A 19 -19.67 -13.42 -11.23
N ARG A 20 -19.14 -14.47 -10.60
CA ARG A 20 -19.85 -15.77 -10.45
C ARG A 20 -21.03 -15.70 -9.49
N MET A 21 -21.08 -14.68 -8.66
CA MET A 21 -22.20 -14.44 -7.73
C MET A 21 -23.28 -13.55 -8.33
N LEU A 22 -23.06 -12.98 -9.50
CA LEU A 22 -24.08 -12.18 -10.19
C LEU A 22 -25.29 -13.03 -10.51
N GLY A 23 -26.48 -12.54 -10.13
CA GLY A 23 -27.75 -13.29 -10.27
C GLY A 23 -28.10 -14.19 -9.07
N ARG A 24 -27.26 -14.28 -8.03
CA ARG A 24 -27.53 -14.98 -6.78
C ARG A 24 -28.33 -14.09 -5.82
N GLU A 25 -29.58 -13.81 -6.16
CA GLU A 25 -30.50 -12.96 -5.35
C GLU A 25 -30.90 -13.59 -4.00
N ASP A 26 -30.65 -14.90 -3.86
CA ASP A 26 -30.87 -15.67 -2.64
C ASP A 26 -29.88 -15.34 -1.50
N ILE A 27 -28.80 -14.60 -1.82
CA ILE A 27 -27.77 -14.23 -0.86
C ILE A 27 -28.00 -12.79 -0.37
N ASN A 28 -28.13 -12.59 0.94
CA ASN A 28 -28.34 -11.25 1.54
C ASN A 28 -27.26 -10.21 1.18
N VAL A 29 -26.07 -10.67 0.85
CA VAL A 29 -24.96 -9.81 0.43
C VAL A 29 -25.20 -9.16 -0.93
N PHE A 30 -26.00 -9.79 -1.80
CA PHE A 30 -26.21 -9.33 -3.18
C PHE A 30 -26.83 -7.93 -3.24
N SER A 31 -27.82 -7.64 -2.39
CA SER A 31 -28.49 -6.34 -2.34
C SER A 31 -27.60 -5.20 -1.83
N ASN A 32 -26.50 -5.54 -1.14
CA ASN A 32 -25.60 -4.59 -0.49
C ASN A 32 -24.19 -4.56 -1.14
N ALA A 33 -24.08 -5.08 -2.35
CA ALA A 33 -22.82 -5.21 -3.07
C ALA A 33 -22.88 -4.57 -4.46
N GLY A 34 -21.73 -4.22 -5.01
CA GLY A 34 -21.61 -3.74 -6.39
C GLY A 34 -20.97 -4.79 -7.29
N SER A 35 -21.35 -4.81 -8.55
CA SER A 35 -20.70 -5.66 -9.56
C SER A 35 -19.32 -5.17 -9.97
N ASP A 36 -19.11 -3.85 -9.96
CA ASP A 36 -17.82 -3.21 -10.21
C ASP A 36 -17.71 -1.94 -9.36
N LEU A 37 -16.67 -1.89 -8.53
CA LEU A 37 -16.35 -0.75 -7.66
C LEU A 37 -14.96 -0.20 -7.93
N THR A 38 -14.56 -0.18 -9.20
CA THR A 38 -13.25 0.35 -9.63
C THR A 38 -13.03 1.78 -9.12
N ASN A 39 -11.87 2.03 -8.52
CA ASN A 39 -11.48 3.32 -7.92
C ASN A 39 -12.45 3.88 -6.86
N SER A 40 -13.18 2.99 -6.22
CA SER A 40 -14.15 3.33 -5.18
C SER A 40 -13.78 2.68 -3.85
N SER A 41 -14.16 3.33 -2.75
CA SER A 41 -14.05 2.79 -1.40
C SER A 41 -15.45 2.74 -0.79
N PRO A 42 -16.00 1.56 -0.52
CA PRO A 42 -17.27 1.45 0.20
C PRO A 42 -17.12 1.95 1.63
N LEU A 43 -18.14 2.59 2.13
CA LEU A 43 -18.23 3.08 3.50
C LEU A 43 -19.05 2.11 4.33
N VAL A 44 -18.73 1.96 5.59
CA VAL A 44 -19.47 1.11 6.54
C VAL A 44 -20.95 1.53 6.65
N GLN A 45 -21.22 2.82 6.43
CA GLN A 45 -22.57 3.38 6.43
C GLN A 45 -23.38 3.06 5.16
N GLY A 46 -22.81 2.31 4.22
CA GLY A 46 -23.47 1.87 2.99
C GLY A 46 -23.16 2.70 1.75
N GLY A 47 -22.68 3.93 1.89
CA GLY A 47 -22.31 4.78 0.76
C GLY A 47 -21.01 4.35 0.07
N ILE A 48 -20.70 4.99 -1.06
CA ILE A 48 -19.43 4.84 -1.77
C ILE A 48 -18.78 6.22 -1.87
N ARG A 49 -17.47 6.26 -1.67
CA ARG A 49 -16.66 7.43 -2.02
C ARG A 49 -15.62 7.08 -3.07
N ARG A 50 -15.24 8.06 -3.84
CA ARG A 50 -14.11 7.94 -4.75
C ARG A 50 -12.82 7.72 -3.97
N ARG A 51 -11.96 6.82 -4.43
CA ARG A 51 -10.61 6.67 -3.88
C ARG A 51 -9.87 8.02 -3.96
N PRO A 52 -9.15 8.43 -2.91
CA PRO A 52 -8.32 9.62 -2.99
C PRO A 52 -7.28 9.47 -4.10
N GLY A 53 -6.88 10.59 -4.70
CA GLY A 53 -5.80 10.63 -5.68
C GLY A 53 -4.47 10.21 -5.07
N THR A 54 -3.51 9.91 -5.93
CA THR A 54 -2.11 9.69 -5.57
C THR A 54 -1.30 10.94 -5.83
N VAL A 55 -0.32 11.21 -4.99
CA VAL A 55 0.64 12.28 -5.18
C VAL A 55 1.96 11.65 -5.64
N TYR A 56 2.52 12.17 -6.72
CA TYR A 56 3.84 11.78 -7.16
C TYR A 56 4.89 12.33 -6.16
N LEU A 57 5.75 11.47 -5.66
CA LEU A 57 6.82 11.84 -4.73
C LEU A 57 8.19 11.86 -5.40
N ALA A 58 8.55 10.79 -6.06
CA ALA A 58 9.87 10.65 -6.68
C ALA A 58 9.89 9.52 -7.73
N THR A 59 10.84 9.60 -8.65
CA THR A 59 11.21 8.47 -9.52
C THR A 59 12.34 7.69 -8.85
N LEU A 60 12.17 6.38 -8.77
CA LEU A 60 13.19 5.44 -8.31
C LEU A 60 13.74 4.68 -9.51
N THR A 61 15.02 4.34 -9.49
CA THR A 61 15.70 3.67 -10.60
C THR A 61 15.65 2.15 -10.41
N GLY A 62 15.01 1.46 -11.36
CA GLY A 62 14.92 0.00 -11.37
C GLY A 62 14.01 -0.56 -10.28
N GLU A 63 14.21 -1.84 -9.96
CA GLU A 63 13.49 -2.51 -8.89
C GLU A 63 13.82 -1.88 -7.53
N THR A 64 12.80 -1.70 -6.72
CA THR A 64 12.93 -1.04 -5.42
C THR A 64 12.09 -1.76 -4.37
N ARG A 65 12.71 -2.11 -3.27
CA ARG A 65 12.04 -2.59 -2.07
C ARG A 65 11.77 -1.41 -1.14
N MET A 66 10.53 -1.26 -0.72
CA MET A 66 10.12 -0.19 0.19
C MET A 66 9.81 -0.76 1.57
N GLU A 67 10.34 -0.10 2.61
CA GLU A 67 10.08 -0.44 4.00
C GLU A 67 9.75 0.81 4.80
N ARG A 68 8.77 0.66 5.68
CA ARG A 68 8.34 1.74 6.56
C ARG A 68 9.10 1.67 7.89
N PHE A 69 9.73 2.77 8.25
CA PHE A 69 10.30 2.97 9.59
C PHE A 69 9.44 3.97 10.37
N ARG A 70 8.96 3.56 11.53
CA ARG A 70 8.19 4.41 12.44
C ARG A 70 8.96 4.57 13.74
N PHE A 71 9.47 5.76 13.98
CA PHE A 71 10.15 6.11 15.23
C PHE A 71 9.13 6.38 16.34
N ASN A 72 8.11 7.21 16.05
CA ASN A 72 7.00 7.53 16.97
C ASN A 72 5.71 7.82 16.19
N GLU A 73 4.68 8.35 16.85
CA GLU A 73 3.38 8.60 16.19
C GLU A 73 3.44 9.68 15.11
N THR A 74 4.36 10.61 15.22
CA THR A 74 4.49 11.76 14.31
C THR A 74 5.65 11.62 13.32
N GLN A 75 6.64 10.80 13.63
CA GLN A 75 7.84 10.61 12.83
C GLN A 75 7.80 9.26 12.11
N LEU A 76 7.49 9.32 10.84
CA LEU A 76 7.44 8.20 9.92
C LEU A 76 8.41 8.46 8.78
N TYR A 77 9.18 7.43 8.44
CA TYR A 77 10.11 7.46 7.32
C TYR A 77 9.81 6.30 6.37
N LEU A 78 10.10 6.51 5.09
CA LEU A 78 10.06 5.49 4.07
C LEU A 78 11.48 5.24 3.57
N PHE A 79 11.93 4.01 3.70
CA PHE A 79 13.18 3.52 3.15
C PHE A 79 12.91 2.91 1.78
N ALA A 80 13.61 3.39 0.76
CA ALA A 80 13.54 2.87 -0.60
C ALA A 80 14.90 2.29 -0.96
N PHE A 81 15.02 0.96 -0.89
CA PHE A 81 16.20 0.19 -1.25
C PHE A 81 16.18 -0.09 -2.74
N SER A 82 17.21 0.33 -3.44
CA SER A 82 17.46 0.00 -4.84
C SER A 82 18.87 -0.58 -4.98
N ASN A 83 19.30 -0.91 -6.19
CA ASN A 83 20.60 -1.50 -6.42
C ASN A 83 21.72 -0.62 -5.84
N THR A 84 22.41 -1.09 -4.81
CA THR A 84 23.48 -0.42 -4.05
C THR A 84 23.15 0.97 -3.48
N GLU A 85 21.88 1.33 -3.40
CA GLU A 85 21.41 2.64 -2.94
C GLU A 85 20.26 2.52 -1.94
N LEU A 86 20.23 3.43 -0.97
CA LEU A 86 19.10 3.65 -0.08
C LEU A 86 18.70 5.12 -0.12
N LYS A 87 17.44 5.38 -0.43
CA LYS A 87 16.81 6.70 -0.28
C LYS A 87 15.87 6.71 0.91
N ILE A 88 15.96 7.76 1.71
CA ILE A 88 15.14 7.95 2.91
C ILE A 88 14.22 9.16 2.69
N PHE A 89 12.93 8.92 2.79
CA PHE A 89 11.90 9.95 2.68
C PHE A 89 11.18 10.15 4.01
N ASN A 90 10.74 11.36 4.29
CA ASN A 90 9.85 11.64 5.41
C ASN A 90 8.37 11.37 5.05
N ALA A 91 7.47 11.53 6.03
CA ALA A 91 6.03 11.35 5.84
C ALA A 91 5.41 12.31 4.80
N ALA A 92 6.02 13.45 4.55
CA ALA A 92 5.59 14.40 3.52
C ALA A 92 6.10 14.03 2.11
N GLY A 93 6.92 12.99 1.99
CA GLY A 93 7.51 12.56 0.73
C GLY A 93 8.77 13.33 0.33
N THR A 94 9.33 14.13 1.23
CA THR A 94 10.60 14.83 0.98
C THR A 94 11.75 13.86 1.13
N LEU A 95 12.65 13.83 0.14
CA LEU A 95 13.90 13.08 0.23
C LEU A 95 14.81 13.74 1.26
N LEU A 96 15.16 12.99 2.30
CA LEU A 96 16.04 13.46 3.38
C LEU A 96 17.49 13.10 3.11
N GLN A 97 17.73 11.86 2.68
CA GLN A 97 19.07 11.34 2.50
C GLN A 97 19.14 10.29 1.39
N THR A 98 20.28 10.23 0.72
CA THR A 98 20.64 9.16 -0.21
C THR A 98 21.97 8.56 0.23
N LEU A 99 21.98 7.25 0.48
CA LEU A 99 23.18 6.47 0.81
C LEU A 99 23.52 5.59 -0.37
N THR A 100 24.67 5.78 -0.97
CA THR A 100 25.19 5.00 -2.11
C THR A 100 26.28 4.02 -1.68
N GLY A 101 26.65 3.09 -2.56
CA GLY A 101 27.73 2.12 -2.29
C GLY A 101 27.37 1.10 -1.23
N GLN A 102 26.08 0.77 -1.09
CA GLN A 102 25.61 -0.23 -0.15
C GLN A 102 25.87 -1.65 -0.66
N PRO A 103 26.01 -2.65 0.24
CA PRO A 103 26.41 -4.01 -0.13
C PRO A 103 25.35 -4.82 -0.87
N TRP A 104 24.08 -4.43 -0.80
CA TRP A 104 23.00 -5.15 -1.47
C TRP A 104 22.89 -4.81 -2.97
N THR A 105 22.37 -5.77 -3.71
CA THR A 105 22.05 -5.63 -5.13
C THR A 105 20.53 -5.65 -5.34
N ALA A 106 20.07 -5.47 -6.58
CA ALA A 106 18.65 -5.59 -6.93
C ALA A 106 18.05 -6.95 -6.56
N THR A 107 18.86 -8.02 -6.53
CA THR A 107 18.43 -9.36 -6.14
C THR A 107 18.46 -9.54 -4.63
N THR A 108 19.60 -9.24 -3.99
CA THR A 108 19.82 -9.55 -2.57
C THR A 108 19.03 -8.64 -1.62
N MET A 109 18.57 -7.46 -2.09
CA MET A 109 17.73 -6.59 -1.27
C MET A 109 16.41 -7.23 -0.84
N TRP A 110 15.92 -8.26 -1.55
CA TRP A 110 14.70 -8.98 -1.18
C TRP A 110 14.93 -10.02 -0.08
N GLU A 111 16.15 -10.49 0.08
CA GLU A 111 16.56 -11.48 1.08
C GLU A 111 16.97 -10.85 2.41
N MET A 112 17.22 -9.53 2.43
CA MET A 112 17.53 -8.79 3.65
C MET A 112 16.45 -8.92 4.69
N ARG A 113 16.87 -9.10 5.94
CA ARG A 113 16.00 -9.02 7.11
C ARG A 113 16.22 -7.71 7.83
N MET A 114 15.12 -7.11 8.24
CA MET A 114 15.14 -5.83 8.95
C MET A 114 14.38 -5.95 10.25
N THR A 115 14.93 -5.35 11.28
CA THR A 115 14.28 -5.20 12.58
C THR A 115 14.55 -3.81 13.13
N THR A 116 13.59 -3.27 13.85
CA THR A 116 13.67 -1.94 14.44
C THR A 116 13.70 -2.05 15.94
N SER A 117 14.61 -1.31 16.56
CA SER A 117 14.70 -1.18 18.02
C SER A 117 14.94 0.28 18.37
N GLY A 118 13.93 0.93 18.95
CA GLY A 118 13.98 2.36 19.25
C GLY A 118 14.11 3.20 17.99
N ASP A 119 15.18 3.98 17.89
CA ASP A 119 15.55 4.86 16.78
C ASP A 119 16.42 4.17 15.72
N THR A 120 16.78 2.93 15.93
CA THR A 120 17.74 2.18 15.09
C THR A 120 17.03 1.11 14.28
N THR A 121 17.29 1.07 12.97
CA THR A 121 16.94 -0.06 12.10
C THR A 121 18.19 -0.88 11.84
N ILE A 122 18.10 -2.16 12.18
CA ILE A 122 19.17 -3.15 11.97
C ILE A 122 18.82 -3.94 10.71
N ILE A 123 19.78 -4.04 9.80
CA ILE A 123 19.66 -4.78 8.53
C ILE A 123 20.69 -5.89 8.53
N THR A 124 20.26 -7.10 8.22
CA THR A 124 21.11 -8.29 8.15
C THR A 124 20.89 -9.06 6.85
N HIS A 125 21.94 -9.71 6.40
CA HIS A 125 21.96 -10.61 5.25
C HIS A 125 23.08 -11.65 5.46
N GLU A 126 22.98 -12.79 4.78
CA GLU A 126 23.96 -13.87 4.96
C GLU A 126 25.34 -13.54 4.38
N ASP A 127 25.39 -12.77 3.29
CA ASP A 127 26.66 -12.49 2.57
C ASP A 127 27.44 -11.28 3.11
N TRP A 128 26.88 -10.49 4.00
CA TRP A 128 27.55 -9.29 4.53
C TRP A 128 27.16 -9.00 5.98
N GLY A 129 28.04 -8.30 6.67
CA GLY A 129 27.86 -7.99 8.09
C GLY A 129 26.65 -7.12 8.38
N MET A 130 26.17 -7.17 9.61
CA MET A 130 25.08 -6.35 10.13
C MET A 130 25.33 -4.85 9.86
N ARG A 131 24.29 -4.16 9.41
CA ARG A 131 24.25 -2.71 9.22
C ARG A 131 23.20 -2.09 10.13
N SER A 132 23.48 -0.90 10.64
CA SER A 132 22.54 -0.09 11.42
C SER A 132 22.32 1.24 10.75
N LEU A 133 21.07 1.67 10.75
CA LEU A 133 20.64 3.02 10.36
C LEU A 133 20.11 3.70 11.62
N LEU A 134 20.64 4.89 11.92
CA LEU A 134 20.28 5.74 13.06
C LEU A 134 19.57 6.99 12.57
#